data_4649dd9e9d415ee10a67cc8bbac0a280
#
_entry.id   4649dd9e9d415ee10a67cc8bbac0a280
#
_cell.length_a   1.000
_cell.length_b   1.000
_cell.length_c   1.000
_cell.angle_alpha   90.00
_cell.angle_beta   90.00
_cell.angle_gamma   90.00
#
_symmetry.space_group_name_H-M   'P 1'
#
loop_
_entity.id
_entity.type
_entity.pdbx_description
1 polymer ?
#
loop_
_entity_poly.entity_id
_entity_poly.type
_entity_poly.pdbx_seq_one_letter_code
_entity_poly.pdbx_strand_id
1 'polypeptide(L)'
;MPTGPLDLDLLRRLPKVSLHDHLDGSVRPATLIELASQCNYDGLPTTDADELGTWFFRGADRGSLALYLEGFTHTIALLQDAEALERVAYEYAEDLAADGVVYSEVRFAPLFHTREGLGLDGVLAAVLRGLKRGKEDFRIESRVIVCALRSESAEISSRLADLTTSWLDRGVAGFDLAGEEAGHPPKDHLDAFHTIKRANGSITIHAGEGFGPESIWQALQYCGAHRIGHGTRLMEDMAIWEGKVIRLGRLARFVLDHRVPLEMCLSSNVHTGAVPDLTSHPFPHFLREGFRVTINTDNRLMSGTTMTQEYLLAHQEYGLSLSELERLAVNGINAAFHDYWERRRILHERIVPGYVAAREELAELGMEAGPSLSHGDKEA
;
A
#
# COMPACT_ATOMS: atom_id res chain seq x y z
N MET A 1 -30.49 -7.12 -6.08
CA MET A 1 -30.89 -5.74 -6.38
C MET A 1 -29.66 -4.89 -6.24
N PRO A 2 -29.42 -3.90 -7.08
CA PRO A 2 -28.28 -3.03 -6.86
C PRO A 2 -28.50 -2.34 -5.52
N THR A 3 -27.56 -2.51 -4.60
CA THR A 3 -27.40 -1.64 -3.43
C THR A 3 -27.36 -0.22 -3.96
N GLY A 4 -28.11 0.70 -3.39
CA GLY A 4 -28.03 2.13 -3.78
C GLY A 4 -26.57 2.59 -3.71
N PRO A 5 -26.17 3.60 -4.49
CA PRO A 5 -24.79 4.03 -4.56
C PRO A 5 -24.32 4.47 -3.18
N LEU A 6 -23.22 3.85 -2.69
CA LEU A 6 -22.51 4.34 -1.51
C LEU A 6 -21.93 5.70 -1.91
N ASP A 7 -22.29 6.75 -1.21
CA ASP A 7 -21.79 8.07 -1.52
C ASP A 7 -20.34 8.29 -1.04
N LEU A 8 -19.70 9.31 -1.58
CA LEU A 8 -18.30 9.60 -1.28
C LEU A 8 -18.09 9.97 0.20
N ASP A 9 -19.07 10.64 0.83
CA ASP A 9 -18.96 11.07 2.22
C ASP A 9 -19.08 9.88 3.18
N LEU A 10 -19.97 8.93 2.90
CA LEU A 10 -20.03 7.66 3.64
C LEU A 10 -18.72 6.89 3.48
N LEU A 11 -18.25 6.71 2.23
CA LEU A 11 -17.00 6.00 1.96
C LEU A 11 -15.79 6.65 2.65
N ARG A 12 -15.75 7.99 2.76
CA ARG A 12 -14.68 8.70 3.47
C ARG A 12 -14.69 8.39 4.97
N ARG A 13 -15.86 8.27 5.58
CA ARG A 13 -16.00 7.96 7.02
C ARG A 13 -15.77 6.49 7.36
N LEU A 14 -15.85 5.57 6.38
CA LEU A 14 -15.58 4.15 6.63
C LEU A 14 -14.15 3.94 7.13
N PRO A 15 -13.96 3.15 8.20
CA PRO A 15 -12.62 2.78 8.65
C PRO A 15 -11.90 1.95 7.60
N LYS A 16 -10.71 2.41 7.19
CA LYS A 16 -9.87 1.75 6.17
C LYS A 16 -8.52 1.38 6.75
N VAL A 17 -7.85 0.45 6.08
CA VAL A 17 -6.48 0.02 6.39
C VAL A 17 -5.65 0.13 5.12
N SER A 18 -4.53 0.86 5.17
CA SER A 18 -3.57 1.00 4.07
C SER A 18 -2.29 0.25 4.41
N LEU A 19 -1.94 -0.76 3.61
CA LEU A 19 -0.74 -1.58 3.80
C LEU A 19 0.32 -1.35 2.73
N HIS A 20 -0.01 -0.58 1.67
CA HIS A 20 0.86 -0.34 0.53
C HIS A 20 0.70 1.10 0.04
N ASP A 21 1.52 1.99 0.59
CA ASP A 21 1.57 3.40 0.22
C ASP A 21 3.01 3.90 0.43
N HIS A 22 3.62 4.50 -0.60
CA HIS A 22 4.98 5.00 -0.55
C HIS A 22 4.99 6.45 -0.06
N LEU A 23 5.82 6.74 0.95
CA LEU A 23 5.92 8.07 1.54
C LEU A 23 6.34 9.13 0.51
N ASP A 24 7.39 8.82 -0.23
CA ASP A 24 7.98 9.68 -1.25
C ASP A 24 7.16 9.76 -2.54
N GLY A 25 6.20 8.85 -2.74
CA GLY A 25 5.20 8.87 -3.81
C GLY A 25 3.86 9.51 -3.41
N SER A 26 3.74 10.02 -2.18
CA SER A 26 2.46 10.48 -1.61
C SER A 26 2.54 11.87 -0.98
N VAL A 27 3.50 12.69 -1.40
CA VAL A 27 3.74 14.05 -0.91
C VAL A 27 2.71 15.03 -1.48
N ARG A 28 2.22 15.95 -0.67
CA ARG A 28 1.33 17.03 -1.14
C ARG A 28 2.06 17.93 -2.16
N PRO A 29 1.46 18.26 -3.32
CA PRO A 29 2.07 19.20 -4.28
C PRO A 29 2.47 20.55 -3.66
N ALA A 30 1.62 21.12 -2.80
CA ALA A 30 1.92 22.38 -2.11
C ALA A 30 3.18 22.27 -1.24
N THR A 31 3.36 21.15 -0.54
CA THR A 31 4.55 20.88 0.28
C THR A 31 5.81 20.77 -0.56
N LEU A 32 5.74 20.13 -1.74
CA LEU A 32 6.87 20.07 -2.67
C LEU A 32 7.29 21.47 -3.13
N ILE A 33 6.33 22.34 -3.45
CA ILE A 33 6.60 23.73 -3.86
C ILE A 33 7.29 24.53 -2.73
N GLU A 34 6.79 24.39 -1.50
CA GLU A 34 7.38 25.05 -0.34
C GLU A 34 8.81 24.55 -0.06
N LEU A 35 9.02 23.23 -0.07
CA LEU A 35 10.36 22.63 0.10
C LEU A 35 11.31 23.06 -1.00
N ALA A 36 10.86 23.08 -2.26
CA ALA A 36 11.66 23.54 -3.39
C ALA A 36 12.12 25.01 -3.21
N SER A 37 11.23 25.88 -2.73
CA SER A 37 11.56 27.27 -2.41
C SER A 37 12.59 27.38 -1.29
N GLN A 38 12.50 26.53 -0.26
CA GLN A 38 13.39 26.55 0.92
C GLN A 38 14.82 26.11 0.57
N CYS A 39 14.98 25.09 -0.31
CA CYS A 39 16.28 24.58 -0.72
C CYS A 39 16.79 25.15 -2.08
N ASN A 40 16.09 26.13 -2.67
CA ASN A 40 16.38 26.71 -3.99
C ASN A 40 16.43 25.66 -5.11
N TYR A 41 15.53 24.67 -5.07
CA TYR A 41 15.38 23.68 -6.12
C TYR A 41 14.51 24.24 -7.24
N ASP A 42 15.05 24.32 -8.45
CA ASP A 42 14.40 24.89 -9.64
C ASP A 42 13.87 23.82 -10.63
N GLY A 43 13.96 22.53 -10.24
CA GLY A 43 13.59 21.41 -11.10
C GLY A 43 12.08 21.17 -11.22
N LEU A 44 11.22 21.78 -10.38
CA LEU A 44 9.77 21.58 -10.48
C LEU A 44 9.21 22.23 -11.76
N PRO A 45 8.26 21.55 -12.46
CA PRO A 45 7.72 22.05 -13.72
C PRO A 45 6.81 23.27 -13.57
N THR A 46 6.24 23.48 -12.38
CA THR A 46 5.33 24.58 -12.04
C THR A 46 5.37 24.87 -10.55
N THR A 47 4.95 26.07 -10.15
CA THR A 47 4.74 26.48 -8.76
C THR A 47 3.26 26.60 -8.39
N ASP A 48 2.36 26.12 -9.23
CA ASP A 48 0.95 25.97 -8.92
C ASP A 48 0.69 24.53 -8.46
N ALA A 49 0.04 24.36 -7.31
CA ALA A 49 -0.12 23.05 -6.68
C ALA A 49 -1.05 22.11 -7.47
N ASP A 50 -2.10 22.64 -8.08
CA ASP A 50 -3.07 21.84 -8.85
C ASP A 50 -2.45 21.41 -10.19
N GLU A 51 -1.71 22.33 -10.84
CA GLU A 51 -0.95 22.02 -12.05
C GLU A 51 0.15 20.99 -11.76
N LEU A 52 0.85 21.11 -10.63
CA LEU A 52 1.90 20.17 -10.23
C LEU A 52 1.32 18.77 -9.98
N GLY A 53 0.21 18.65 -9.25
CA GLY A 53 -0.50 17.37 -9.06
C GLY A 53 -0.92 16.75 -10.40
N THR A 54 -1.45 17.56 -11.31
CA THR A 54 -1.82 17.11 -12.66
C THR A 54 -0.60 16.65 -13.47
N TRP A 55 0.53 17.32 -13.33
CA TRP A 55 1.77 16.94 -14.00
C TRP A 55 2.29 15.59 -13.52
N PHE A 56 2.31 15.34 -12.21
CA PHE A 56 2.71 14.05 -11.63
C PHE A 56 1.79 12.92 -12.14
N PHE A 57 0.47 13.12 -12.06
CA PHE A 57 -0.50 12.16 -12.54
C PHE A 57 -0.31 11.81 -14.02
N ARG A 58 -0.22 12.81 -14.89
CA ARG A 58 0.00 12.58 -16.34
C ARG A 58 1.35 11.93 -16.63
N GLY A 59 2.36 12.21 -15.81
CA GLY A 59 3.66 11.59 -15.89
C GLY A 59 3.63 10.12 -15.52
N ALA A 60 2.78 9.75 -14.59
CA ALA A 60 2.62 8.38 -14.11
C ALA A 60 1.67 7.53 -14.99
N ASP A 61 0.57 8.12 -15.49
CA ASP A 61 -0.44 7.43 -16.29
C ASP A 61 0.03 7.21 -17.75
N ARG A 62 1.02 6.35 -17.92
CA ARG A 62 1.63 6.05 -19.23
C ARG A 62 1.74 4.55 -19.54
N GLY A 63 1.13 3.68 -18.73
CA GLY A 63 1.12 2.23 -18.93
C GLY A 63 2.51 1.59 -18.85
N SER A 64 3.41 2.14 -18.04
CA SER A 64 4.78 1.65 -17.87
C SER A 64 5.32 1.97 -16.49
N LEU A 65 5.75 0.95 -15.75
CA LEU A 65 6.36 1.10 -14.43
C LEU A 65 7.61 1.99 -14.49
N ALA A 66 8.47 1.85 -15.51
CA ALA A 66 9.67 2.69 -15.64
C ALA A 66 9.31 4.17 -15.77
N LEU A 67 8.29 4.50 -16.59
CA LEU A 67 7.82 5.88 -16.76
C LEU A 67 7.09 6.39 -15.50
N TYR A 68 6.38 5.53 -14.80
CA TYR A 68 5.74 5.84 -13.52
C TYR A 68 6.77 6.32 -12.48
N LEU A 69 7.92 5.67 -12.43
CA LEU A 69 8.98 5.98 -11.48
C LEU A 69 9.75 7.28 -11.76
N GLU A 70 9.62 7.89 -12.95
CA GLU A 70 10.34 9.14 -13.28
C GLU A 70 9.98 10.31 -12.36
N GLY A 71 8.71 10.39 -11.92
CA GLY A 71 8.23 11.46 -11.03
C GLY A 71 8.95 11.51 -9.67
N PHE A 72 9.44 10.37 -9.19
CA PHE A 72 10.16 10.30 -7.91
C PHE A 72 11.46 11.12 -7.89
N THR A 73 12.01 11.48 -9.03
CA THR A 73 13.21 12.33 -9.11
C THR A 73 13.03 13.64 -8.34
N HIS A 74 11.86 14.26 -8.44
CA HIS A 74 11.57 15.53 -7.76
C HIS A 74 11.29 15.35 -6.26
N THR A 75 10.48 14.36 -5.90
CA THR A 75 10.14 14.12 -4.49
C THR A 75 11.38 13.70 -3.70
N ILE A 76 12.19 12.79 -4.24
CA ILE A 76 13.45 12.37 -3.63
C ILE A 76 14.42 13.54 -3.50
N ALA A 77 14.55 14.41 -4.52
CA ALA A 77 15.44 15.56 -4.45
C ALA A 77 15.09 16.54 -3.31
N LEU A 78 13.82 16.63 -2.95
CA LEU A 78 13.32 17.53 -1.92
C LEU A 78 13.26 16.93 -0.51
N LEU A 79 13.41 15.62 -0.37
CA LEU A 79 13.32 14.90 0.89
C LEU A 79 14.71 14.46 1.39
N GLN A 80 15.65 15.42 1.55
CA GLN A 80 17.04 15.13 1.89
C GLN A 80 17.43 15.52 3.32
N ASP A 81 16.57 16.21 4.05
CA ASP A 81 16.81 16.61 5.43
C ASP A 81 15.75 16.06 6.40
N ALA A 82 16.06 16.11 7.69
CA ALA A 82 15.22 15.55 8.72
C ALA A 82 13.90 16.30 8.92
N GLU A 83 13.86 17.62 8.66
CA GLU A 83 12.68 18.46 8.85
C GLU A 83 11.66 18.18 7.73
N ALA A 84 12.12 18.08 6.49
CA ALA A 84 11.30 17.71 5.33
C ALA A 84 10.67 16.32 5.51
N LEU A 85 11.48 15.32 5.89
CA LEU A 85 11.03 13.97 6.14
C LEU A 85 10.01 13.86 7.29
N GLU A 86 10.26 14.54 8.41
CA GLU A 86 9.33 14.61 9.54
C GLU A 86 8.02 15.28 9.15
N ARG A 87 8.08 16.39 8.41
CA ARG A 87 6.91 17.11 7.92
C ARG A 87 6.06 16.24 7.00
N VAL A 88 6.66 15.63 5.99
CA VAL A 88 5.93 14.79 5.03
C VAL A 88 5.30 13.59 5.70
N ALA A 89 5.99 12.97 6.66
CA ALA A 89 5.42 11.87 7.44
C ALA A 89 4.25 12.30 8.34
N TYR A 90 4.29 13.51 8.90
CA TYR A 90 3.17 14.08 9.65
C TYR A 90 1.97 14.37 8.74
N GLU A 91 2.20 15.04 7.60
CA GLU A 91 1.17 15.33 6.60
C GLU A 91 0.55 14.04 6.01
N TYR A 92 1.37 12.99 5.82
CA TYR A 92 0.90 11.66 5.44
C TYR A 92 -0.13 11.11 6.43
N ALA A 93 0.16 11.18 7.73
CA ALA A 93 -0.76 10.73 8.77
C ALA A 93 -2.04 11.58 8.83
N GLU A 94 -1.95 12.88 8.64
CA GLU A 94 -3.08 13.81 8.58
C GLU A 94 -4.01 13.46 7.40
N ASP A 95 -3.47 13.32 6.20
CA ASP A 95 -4.24 13.00 4.99
C ASP A 95 -4.97 11.67 5.11
N LEU A 96 -4.28 10.65 5.58
CA LEU A 96 -4.88 9.33 5.74
C LEU A 96 -5.98 9.31 6.81
N ALA A 97 -5.77 10.02 7.92
CA ALA A 97 -6.78 10.12 8.97
C ALA A 97 -8.03 10.87 8.47
N ALA A 98 -7.85 11.96 7.71
CA ALA A 98 -8.95 12.69 7.08
C ALA A 98 -9.70 11.85 6.04
N ASP A 99 -9.02 10.87 5.44
CA ASP A 99 -9.57 9.90 4.49
C ASP A 99 -10.16 8.63 5.17
N GLY A 100 -10.28 8.63 6.50
CA GLY A 100 -10.88 7.54 7.27
C GLY A 100 -9.97 6.33 7.49
N VAL A 101 -8.67 6.43 7.20
CA VAL A 101 -7.72 5.35 7.49
C VAL A 101 -7.43 5.30 8.98
N VAL A 102 -7.54 4.14 9.59
CA VAL A 102 -7.33 3.93 11.03
C VAL A 102 -5.99 3.26 11.34
N TYR A 103 -5.41 2.59 10.35
CA TYR A 103 -4.10 1.95 10.41
C TYR A 103 -3.41 2.02 9.06
N SER A 104 -2.10 2.31 9.06
CA SER A 104 -1.29 2.32 7.84
C SER A 104 0.10 1.74 8.04
N GLU A 105 0.66 1.18 6.97
CA GLU A 105 2.06 0.82 6.85
C GLU A 105 2.65 1.57 5.66
N VAL A 106 3.38 2.65 5.97
CA VAL A 106 4.04 3.46 4.95
C VAL A 106 5.41 2.89 4.61
N ARG A 107 5.71 2.79 3.32
CA ARG A 107 7.01 2.31 2.84
C ARG A 107 7.78 3.38 2.11
N PHE A 108 9.09 3.28 2.10
CA PHE A 108 9.99 4.09 1.30
C PHE A 108 11.41 3.51 1.33
N ALA A 109 12.27 3.93 0.42
CA ALA A 109 13.67 3.53 0.37
C ALA A 109 14.56 4.55 1.11
N PRO A 110 14.98 4.31 2.37
CA PRO A 110 15.77 5.29 3.14
C PRO A 110 17.08 5.69 2.45
N LEU A 111 17.63 4.82 1.62
CA LEU A 111 18.86 5.07 0.86
C LEU A 111 18.76 6.33 -0.01
N PHE A 112 17.60 6.61 -0.57
CA PHE A 112 17.41 7.76 -1.45
C PHE A 112 17.44 9.12 -0.74
N HIS A 113 17.32 9.15 0.59
CA HIS A 113 17.23 10.34 1.42
C HIS A 113 18.51 10.64 2.19
N THR A 114 19.66 10.15 1.70
CA THR A 114 20.98 10.29 2.37
C THR A 114 21.98 11.14 1.60
N ARG A 115 21.57 11.73 0.48
CA ARG A 115 22.47 12.43 -0.46
C ARG A 115 23.11 13.70 0.13
N GLU A 116 22.43 14.35 1.08
CA GLU A 116 22.92 15.56 1.76
C GLU A 116 23.49 15.28 3.14
N GLY A 117 23.90 14.03 3.41
CA GLY A 117 24.66 13.65 4.59
C GLY A 117 23.82 13.16 5.78
N LEU A 118 22.50 13.08 5.64
CA LEU A 118 21.67 12.43 6.66
C LEU A 118 21.92 10.91 6.63
N GLY A 119 22.28 10.33 7.78
CA GLY A 119 22.47 8.88 7.87
C GLY A 119 21.14 8.11 7.87
N LEU A 120 21.17 6.83 7.51
CA LEU A 120 19.98 5.96 7.42
C LEU A 120 19.16 5.95 8.71
N ASP A 121 19.80 5.89 9.89
CA ASP A 121 19.10 5.99 11.18
C ASP A 121 18.43 7.35 11.39
N GLY A 122 19.04 8.43 10.92
CA GLY A 122 18.48 9.78 10.94
C GLY A 122 17.24 9.91 10.07
N VAL A 123 17.26 9.29 8.89
CA VAL A 123 16.12 9.22 7.98
C VAL A 123 14.93 8.52 8.63
N LEU A 124 15.12 7.33 9.19
CA LEU A 124 14.05 6.59 9.88
C LEU A 124 13.55 7.35 11.12
N ALA A 125 14.47 7.92 11.90
CA ALA A 125 14.10 8.67 13.09
C ALA A 125 13.22 9.90 12.75
N ALA A 126 13.51 10.60 11.66
CA ALA A 126 12.73 11.75 11.22
C ALA A 126 11.29 11.33 10.80
N VAL A 127 11.17 10.31 9.94
CA VAL A 127 9.87 9.79 9.51
C VAL A 127 9.05 9.30 10.71
N LEU A 128 9.64 8.53 11.61
CA LEU A 128 8.95 8.00 12.80
C LEU A 128 8.52 9.12 13.78
N ARG A 129 9.25 10.24 13.87
CA ARG A 129 8.79 11.41 14.65
C ARG A 129 7.55 12.04 14.03
N GLY A 130 7.52 12.21 12.71
CA GLY A 130 6.35 12.73 12.00
C GLY A 130 5.11 11.85 12.20
N LEU A 131 5.26 10.53 12.00
CA LEU A 131 4.17 9.57 12.22
C LEU A 131 3.69 9.54 13.68
N LYS A 132 4.61 9.66 14.65
CA LYS A 132 4.25 9.71 16.07
C LYS A 132 3.40 10.94 16.39
N ARG A 133 3.78 12.11 15.90
CA ARG A 133 2.99 13.34 16.04
C ARG A 133 1.62 13.19 15.39
N GLY A 134 1.57 12.64 14.17
CA GLY A 134 0.32 12.34 13.48
C GLY A 134 -0.60 11.39 14.26
N LYS A 135 -0.03 10.38 14.93
CA LYS A 135 -0.79 9.49 15.83
C LYS A 135 -1.40 10.26 17.02
N GLU A 136 -0.63 11.15 17.64
CA GLU A 136 -1.05 11.96 18.77
C GLU A 136 -2.19 12.92 18.40
N ASP A 137 -2.09 13.57 17.24
CA ASP A 137 -3.03 14.60 16.78
C ASP A 137 -4.28 14.01 16.08
N PHE A 138 -4.11 12.98 15.25
CA PHE A 138 -5.16 12.45 14.37
C PHE A 138 -5.65 11.05 14.75
N ARG A 139 -5.04 10.40 15.72
CA ARG A 139 -5.41 9.05 16.21
C ARG A 139 -5.30 7.96 15.15
N ILE A 140 -4.44 8.12 14.16
CA ILE A 140 -4.07 7.07 13.20
C ILE A 140 -2.86 6.30 13.71
N GLU A 141 -2.89 4.99 13.64
CA GLU A 141 -1.71 4.16 13.91
C GLU A 141 -0.96 3.94 12.60
N SER A 142 0.30 4.40 12.53
CA SER A 142 1.14 4.25 11.34
C SER A 142 2.48 3.64 11.68
N ARG A 143 2.96 2.69 10.86
CA ARG A 143 4.27 2.03 11.00
C ARG A 143 5.04 2.13 9.69
N VAL A 144 6.35 1.94 9.75
CA VAL A 144 7.25 2.03 8.58
C VAL A 144 7.62 0.64 8.07
N ILE A 145 7.61 0.46 6.76
CA ILE A 145 8.27 -0.64 6.07
C ILE A 145 9.49 -0.08 5.33
N VAL A 146 10.66 -0.64 5.61
CA VAL A 146 11.90 -0.25 4.92
C VAL A 146 11.97 -0.96 3.58
N CYS A 147 12.04 -0.18 2.47
CA CYS A 147 12.22 -0.71 1.13
C CYS A 147 13.70 -0.82 0.75
N ALA A 148 14.11 -2.00 0.31
CA ALA A 148 15.25 -2.17 -0.58
C ALA A 148 14.81 -2.10 -2.04
N LEU A 149 15.75 -1.88 -2.94
CA LEU A 149 15.47 -1.78 -4.36
C LEU A 149 16.11 -2.93 -5.12
N ARG A 150 15.36 -3.48 -6.07
CA ARG A 150 15.80 -4.61 -6.90
C ARG A 150 17.02 -4.30 -7.77
N SER A 151 17.17 -3.04 -8.19
CA SER A 151 18.28 -2.55 -8.99
C SER A 151 19.57 -2.30 -8.21
N GLU A 152 19.50 -2.29 -6.86
CA GLU A 152 20.66 -2.11 -6.01
C GLU A 152 21.38 -3.43 -5.73
N SER A 153 22.61 -3.36 -5.21
CA SER A 153 23.37 -4.57 -4.91
C SER A 153 22.81 -5.32 -3.69
N ALA A 154 23.10 -6.63 -3.61
CA ALA A 154 22.74 -7.46 -2.47
C ALA A 154 23.33 -6.94 -1.14
N GLU A 155 24.52 -6.32 -1.18
CA GLU A 155 25.18 -5.72 -0.01
C GLU A 155 24.38 -4.53 0.52
N ILE A 156 23.83 -3.68 -0.38
CA ILE A 156 22.97 -2.56 0.01
C ILE A 156 21.69 -3.08 0.65
N SER A 157 21.04 -4.08 0.05
CA SER A 157 19.86 -4.71 0.63
C SER A 157 20.14 -5.34 2.00
N SER A 158 21.29 -5.96 2.18
CA SER A 158 21.71 -6.52 3.48
C SER A 158 21.90 -5.43 4.54
N ARG A 159 22.49 -4.28 4.17
CA ARG A 159 22.62 -3.12 5.09
C ARG A 159 21.24 -2.55 5.47
N LEU A 160 20.29 -2.50 4.54
CA LEU A 160 18.91 -2.06 4.84
C LEU A 160 18.15 -3.08 5.69
N ALA A 161 18.44 -4.38 5.53
CA ALA A 161 17.91 -5.42 6.42
C ALA A 161 18.46 -5.30 7.85
N ASP A 162 19.75 -5.03 8.01
CA ASP A 162 20.35 -4.77 9.32
C ASP A 162 19.75 -3.52 10.00
N LEU A 163 19.57 -2.45 9.22
CA LEU A 163 18.86 -1.26 9.68
C LEU A 163 17.44 -1.62 10.14
N THR A 164 16.68 -2.34 9.30
CA THR A 164 15.32 -2.77 9.62
C THR A 164 15.26 -3.52 10.94
N THR A 165 16.13 -4.51 11.12
CA THR A 165 16.14 -5.33 12.34
C THR A 165 16.45 -4.53 13.60
N SER A 166 17.29 -3.49 13.49
CA SER A 166 17.61 -2.60 14.61
C SER A 166 16.47 -1.68 15.03
N TRP A 167 15.43 -1.55 14.18
CA TRP A 167 14.29 -0.64 14.39
C TRP A 167 12.93 -1.35 14.53
N LEU A 168 12.86 -2.69 14.51
CA LEU A 168 11.62 -3.46 14.60
C LEU A 168 10.75 -3.06 15.80
N ASP A 169 11.34 -2.93 16.99
CA ASP A 169 10.62 -2.55 18.21
C ASP A 169 10.48 -1.02 18.38
N ARG A 170 10.88 -0.24 17.36
CA ARG A 170 10.95 1.21 17.40
C ARG A 170 10.07 1.89 16.34
N GLY A 171 9.09 1.16 15.79
CA GLY A 171 8.12 1.69 14.83
C GLY A 171 8.27 1.18 13.40
N VAL A 172 9.36 0.44 13.08
CA VAL A 172 9.47 -0.29 11.83
C VAL A 172 8.67 -1.58 11.92
N ALA A 173 7.84 -1.86 10.92
CA ALA A 173 6.95 -3.01 10.86
C ALA A 173 7.54 -4.17 10.06
N GLY A 174 8.35 -3.87 9.04
CA GLY A 174 8.85 -4.91 8.16
C GLY A 174 9.80 -4.39 7.09
N PHE A 175 10.10 -5.29 6.16
CA PHE A 175 11.03 -5.09 5.06
C PHE A 175 10.35 -5.39 3.73
N ASP A 176 10.68 -4.62 2.69
CA ASP A 176 10.14 -4.76 1.34
C ASP A 176 11.27 -4.75 0.30
N LEU A 177 10.98 -5.27 -0.88
CA LEU A 177 11.82 -5.17 -2.07
C LEU A 177 10.98 -4.63 -3.20
N ALA A 178 11.28 -3.43 -3.67
CA ALA A 178 10.55 -2.69 -4.69
C ALA A 178 11.43 -2.35 -5.93
N GLY A 179 10.85 -1.63 -6.89
CA GLY A 179 11.51 -1.21 -8.11
C GLY A 179 11.24 -2.11 -9.30
N GLU A 180 11.92 -1.87 -10.42
CA GLU A 180 11.69 -2.58 -11.68
C GLU A 180 11.88 -4.09 -11.52
N GLU A 181 10.81 -4.84 -11.83
CA GLU A 181 10.74 -6.27 -11.53
C GLU A 181 11.41 -7.12 -12.61
N ALA A 182 11.29 -6.71 -13.88
CA ALA A 182 11.84 -7.46 -15.01
C ALA A 182 13.38 -7.43 -15.00
N GLY A 183 13.99 -8.61 -15.00
CA GLY A 183 15.46 -8.73 -14.96
C GLY A 183 16.09 -8.64 -13.58
N HIS A 184 15.30 -8.35 -12.51
CA HIS A 184 15.77 -8.19 -11.14
C HIS A 184 15.01 -9.14 -10.19
N PRO A 185 15.29 -10.44 -10.20
CA PRO A 185 14.53 -11.42 -9.43
C PRO A 185 14.79 -11.28 -7.92
N PRO A 186 13.77 -11.49 -7.06
CA PRO A 186 13.90 -11.34 -5.60
C PRO A 186 15.01 -12.18 -4.98
N LYS A 187 15.31 -13.33 -5.58
CA LYS A 187 16.35 -14.27 -5.09
C LYS A 187 17.76 -13.67 -5.05
N ASP A 188 18.01 -12.59 -5.78
CA ASP A 188 19.33 -11.94 -5.78
C ASP A 188 19.61 -11.20 -4.46
N HIS A 189 18.58 -11.04 -3.59
CA HIS A 189 18.64 -10.36 -2.30
C HIS A 189 18.43 -11.31 -1.10
N LEU A 190 18.68 -12.61 -1.25
CA LEU A 190 18.35 -13.63 -0.23
C LEU A 190 18.98 -13.38 1.14
N ASP A 191 20.21 -12.87 1.22
CA ASP A 191 20.89 -12.62 2.49
C ASP A 191 20.15 -11.56 3.32
N ALA A 192 19.60 -10.53 2.68
CA ALA A 192 18.76 -9.53 3.34
C ALA A 192 17.50 -10.19 3.95
N PHE A 193 16.80 -11.00 3.18
CA PHE A 193 15.61 -11.71 3.68
C PHE A 193 15.93 -12.72 4.78
N HIS A 194 17.06 -13.39 4.70
CA HIS A 194 17.53 -14.29 5.79
C HIS A 194 17.81 -13.50 7.07
N THR A 195 18.38 -12.30 6.98
CA THR A 195 18.59 -11.42 8.13
C THR A 195 17.27 -11.04 8.79
N ILE A 196 16.28 -10.60 8.01
CA ILE A 196 14.94 -10.27 8.53
C ILE A 196 14.28 -11.48 9.18
N LYS A 197 14.32 -12.65 8.54
CA LYS A 197 13.73 -13.89 9.08
C LYS A 197 14.37 -14.34 10.39
N ARG A 198 15.69 -14.22 10.52
CA ARG A 198 16.41 -14.55 11.79
C ARG A 198 16.01 -13.64 12.94
N ALA A 199 15.62 -12.38 12.62
CA ALA A 199 15.13 -11.43 13.62
C ALA A 199 13.62 -11.54 13.88
N ASN A 200 12.91 -12.53 13.30
CA ASN A 200 11.45 -12.66 13.31
C ASN A 200 10.73 -11.44 12.72
N GLY A 201 11.38 -10.71 11.83
CA GLY A 201 10.81 -9.57 11.13
C GLY A 201 9.84 -9.99 10.04
N SER A 202 8.95 -9.09 9.67
CA SER A 202 7.94 -9.31 8.64
C SER A 202 8.48 -8.89 7.27
N ILE A 203 8.03 -9.57 6.22
CA ILE A 203 8.46 -9.36 4.83
C ILE A 203 7.23 -9.20 3.93
N THR A 204 7.20 -8.13 3.16
CA THR A 204 6.37 -8.00 1.95
C THR A 204 7.29 -7.83 0.75
N ILE A 205 6.85 -8.15 -0.46
CA ILE A 205 7.68 -8.01 -1.67
C ILE A 205 6.75 -7.61 -2.81
N HIS A 206 7.09 -6.54 -3.55
CA HIS A 206 6.47 -6.23 -4.83
C HIS A 206 6.76 -7.39 -5.78
N ALA A 207 5.75 -8.11 -6.21
CA ALA A 207 5.89 -9.24 -7.11
C ALA A 207 4.60 -9.49 -7.91
N GLY A 208 4.76 -9.79 -9.20
CA GLY A 208 3.63 -9.99 -10.08
C GLY A 208 2.95 -8.69 -10.52
N GLU A 209 3.68 -7.60 -10.58
CA GLU A 209 3.30 -6.34 -11.20
C GLU A 209 3.93 -6.23 -12.60
N GLY A 210 5.24 -6.06 -12.66
CA GLY A 210 6.03 -5.95 -13.90
C GLY A 210 6.52 -7.27 -14.45
N PHE A 211 6.41 -8.37 -13.70
CA PHE A 211 6.82 -9.71 -14.10
C PHE A 211 5.80 -10.77 -13.67
N GLY A 212 5.85 -11.96 -14.28
CA GLY A 212 4.85 -13.01 -14.11
C GLY A 212 4.87 -13.78 -12.80
N PRO A 213 4.12 -14.90 -12.71
CA PRO A 213 3.97 -15.72 -11.49
C PRO A 213 5.28 -16.22 -10.88
N GLU A 214 6.34 -16.34 -11.69
CA GLU A 214 7.67 -16.76 -11.22
C GLU A 214 8.23 -15.80 -10.16
N SER A 215 8.02 -14.48 -10.29
CA SER A 215 8.43 -13.50 -9.29
C SER A 215 7.69 -13.69 -7.97
N ILE A 216 6.36 -13.92 -8.04
CA ILE A 216 5.54 -14.23 -6.86
C ILE A 216 6.02 -15.53 -6.19
N TRP A 217 6.31 -16.54 -6.99
CA TRP A 217 6.82 -17.82 -6.49
C TRP A 217 8.15 -17.64 -5.76
N GLN A 218 9.10 -16.88 -6.34
CA GLN A 218 10.39 -16.61 -5.71
C GLN A 218 10.23 -15.79 -4.42
N ALA A 219 9.36 -14.78 -4.42
CA ALA A 219 9.06 -13.99 -3.22
C ALA A 219 8.57 -14.87 -2.06
N LEU A 220 7.69 -15.84 -2.35
CA LEU A 220 7.14 -16.75 -1.34
C LEU A 220 8.13 -17.86 -0.95
N GLN A 221 8.66 -18.60 -1.94
CA GLN A 221 9.38 -19.86 -1.67
C GLN A 221 10.84 -19.64 -1.33
N TYR A 222 11.49 -18.63 -1.90
CA TYR A 222 12.90 -18.32 -1.59
C TYR A 222 13.02 -17.26 -0.50
N CYS A 223 12.32 -16.14 -0.67
CA CYS A 223 12.48 -14.99 0.22
C CYS A 223 11.63 -15.11 1.49
N GLY A 224 10.55 -15.90 1.46
CA GLY A 224 9.65 -16.10 2.61
C GLY A 224 8.77 -14.90 2.89
N ALA A 225 8.25 -14.26 1.85
CA ALA A 225 7.31 -13.15 1.98
C ALA A 225 6.04 -13.59 2.72
N HIS A 226 5.58 -12.75 3.63
CA HIS A 226 4.34 -12.93 4.36
C HIS A 226 3.15 -12.32 3.60
N ARG A 227 3.42 -11.29 2.76
CA ARG A 227 2.46 -10.63 1.86
C ARG A 227 3.13 -10.40 0.51
N ILE A 228 2.30 -10.20 -0.51
CA ILE A 228 2.75 -9.86 -1.87
C ILE A 228 2.20 -8.48 -2.23
N GLY A 229 3.09 -7.54 -2.55
CA GLY A 229 2.75 -6.28 -3.18
C GLY A 229 2.23 -6.52 -4.59
N HIS A 230 1.09 -5.94 -4.92
CA HIS A 230 0.31 -6.12 -6.15
C HIS A 230 -0.18 -7.55 -6.38
N GLY A 231 0.66 -8.44 -6.87
CA GLY A 231 0.29 -9.82 -7.17
C GLY A 231 -0.68 -9.99 -8.35
N THR A 232 -0.89 -8.95 -9.18
CA THR A 232 -1.87 -8.95 -10.28
C THR A 232 -1.68 -10.11 -11.25
N ARG A 233 -0.44 -10.43 -11.56
CA ARG A 233 -0.10 -11.49 -12.53
C ARG A 233 -0.21 -12.91 -11.97
N LEU A 234 -0.63 -13.07 -10.71
CA LEU A 234 -1.04 -14.39 -10.20
C LEU A 234 -2.19 -14.98 -11.04
N MET A 235 -2.99 -14.11 -11.66
CA MET A 235 -4.05 -14.52 -12.59
C MET A 235 -3.54 -15.37 -13.76
N GLU A 236 -2.27 -15.24 -14.17
CA GLU A 236 -1.67 -16.07 -15.23
C GLU A 236 -1.53 -17.56 -14.83
N ASP A 237 -1.55 -17.87 -13.53
CA ASP A 237 -1.62 -19.25 -12.99
C ASP A 237 -3.06 -19.74 -12.78
N MET A 238 -4.05 -19.06 -13.39
CA MET A 238 -5.47 -19.41 -13.29
C MET A 238 -6.07 -19.59 -14.68
N ALA A 239 -7.08 -20.46 -14.80
CA ALA A 239 -7.88 -20.58 -16.01
C ALA A 239 -9.25 -19.94 -15.77
N ILE A 240 -9.61 -18.98 -16.63
CA ILE A 240 -10.88 -18.26 -16.59
C ILE A 240 -11.66 -18.55 -17.86
N TRP A 241 -12.95 -18.87 -17.71
CA TRP A 241 -13.89 -19.09 -18.80
C TRP A 241 -15.18 -18.35 -18.52
N GLU A 242 -15.64 -17.55 -19.47
CA GLU A 242 -16.87 -16.74 -19.35
C GLU A 242 -16.93 -15.93 -18.04
N GLY A 243 -15.80 -15.30 -17.65
CA GLY A 243 -15.67 -14.50 -16.44
C GLY A 243 -15.67 -15.29 -15.13
N LYS A 244 -15.57 -16.61 -15.17
CA LYS A 244 -15.50 -17.49 -14.00
C LYS A 244 -14.16 -18.21 -13.94
N VAL A 245 -13.61 -18.30 -12.74
CA VAL A 245 -12.43 -19.14 -12.49
C VAL A 245 -12.85 -20.59 -12.56
N ILE A 246 -12.28 -21.33 -13.51
CA ILE A 246 -12.56 -22.76 -13.69
C ILE A 246 -11.43 -23.66 -13.16
N ARG A 247 -10.26 -23.11 -12.95
CA ARG A 247 -9.12 -23.83 -12.38
C ARG A 247 -8.11 -22.86 -11.76
N LEU A 248 -7.62 -23.21 -10.58
CA LEU A 248 -6.44 -22.60 -9.97
C LEU A 248 -5.20 -23.46 -10.30
N GLY A 249 -4.12 -22.81 -10.72
CA GLY A 249 -2.81 -23.43 -10.82
C GLY A 249 -2.21 -23.71 -9.43
N ARG A 250 -0.99 -24.23 -9.41
CA ARG A 250 -0.35 -24.62 -8.13
C ARG A 250 0.00 -23.43 -7.26
N LEU A 251 0.48 -22.35 -7.86
CA LEU A 251 0.85 -21.13 -7.12
C LEU A 251 -0.38 -20.40 -6.60
N ALA A 252 -1.40 -20.20 -7.45
CA ALA A 252 -2.65 -19.57 -7.03
C ALA A 252 -3.32 -20.36 -5.89
N ARG A 253 -3.34 -21.68 -5.97
CA ARG A 253 -3.85 -22.53 -4.88
C ARG A 253 -3.02 -22.37 -3.62
N PHE A 254 -1.69 -22.36 -3.71
CA PHE A 254 -0.81 -22.14 -2.56
C PHE A 254 -1.12 -20.81 -1.89
N VAL A 255 -1.24 -19.70 -2.64
CA VAL A 255 -1.57 -18.37 -2.12
C VAL A 255 -2.93 -18.37 -1.42
N LEU A 256 -3.94 -19.03 -2.01
CA LEU A 256 -5.27 -19.15 -1.42
C LEU A 256 -5.26 -19.97 -0.13
N ASP A 257 -4.69 -21.19 -0.18
CA ASP A 257 -4.70 -22.15 0.94
C ASP A 257 -3.92 -21.60 2.16
N HIS A 258 -2.83 -20.87 1.92
CA HIS A 258 -2.01 -20.26 2.99
C HIS A 258 -2.49 -18.85 3.36
N ARG A 259 -3.59 -18.39 2.78
CA ARG A 259 -4.16 -17.07 3.06
C ARG A 259 -3.14 -15.93 2.89
N VAL A 260 -2.20 -16.07 1.95
CA VAL A 260 -1.20 -15.02 1.68
C VAL A 260 -1.91 -13.76 1.20
N PRO A 261 -1.74 -12.61 1.88
CA PRO A 261 -2.39 -11.38 1.48
C PRO A 261 -1.78 -10.82 0.18
N LEU A 262 -2.64 -10.30 -0.69
CA LEU A 262 -2.28 -9.55 -1.90
C LEU A 262 -2.63 -8.08 -1.68
N GLU A 263 -1.63 -7.21 -1.76
CA GLU A 263 -1.76 -5.75 -1.58
C GLU A 263 -2.10 -5.11 -2.94
N MET A 264 -3.38 -5.16 -3.34
CA MET A 264 -3.82 -4.66 -4.64
C MET A 264 -3.92 -3.13 -4.66
N CYS A 265 -3.52 -2.50 -5.78
CA CYS A 265 -3.52 -1.05 -5.98
C CYS A 265 -4.20 -0.75 -7.31
N LEU A 266 -5.54 -0.56 -7.30
CA LEU A 266 -6.35 -0.60 -8.52
C LEU A 266 -5.92 0.44 -9.56
N SER A 267 -5.84 1.70 -9.17
CA SER A 267 -5.43 2.79 -10.05
C SER A 267 -3.97 2.63 -10.51
N SER A 268 -3.06 2.38 -9.58
CA SER A 268 -1.63 2.21 -9.88
C SER A 268 -1.38 1.06 -10.85
N ASN A 269 -2.06 -0.07 -10.67
CA ASN A 269 -1.88 -1.24 -11.56
C ASN A 269 -2.27 -0.96 -13.02
N VAL A 270 -3.20 -0.02 -13.27
CA VAL A 270 -3.48 0.47 -14.61
C VAL A 270 -2.39 1.44 -15.09
N HIS A 271 -2.00 2.40 -14.25
CA HIS A 271 -1.02 3.42 -14.62
C HIS A 271 0.37 2.84 -14.93
N THR A 272 0.79 1.80 -14.19
CA THR A 272 2.05 1.09 -14.42
C THR A 272 1.99 0.08 -15.57
N GLY A 273 0.78 -0.20 -16.08
CA GLY A 273 0.58 -1.20 -17.14
C GLY A 273 0.64 -2.65 -16.64
N ALA A 274 0.55 -2.88 -15.31
CA ALA A 274 0.39 -4.22 -14.75
C ALA A 274 -0.89 -4.89 -15.25
N VAL A 275 -1.93 -4.09 -15.48
CA VAL A 275 -3.16 -4.46 -16.18
C VAL A 275 -3.51 -3.38 -17.22
N PRO A 276 -4.16 -3.73 -18.33
CA PRO A 276 -4.48 -2.76 -19.38
C PRO A 276 -5.57 -1.76 -18.98
N ASP A 277 -6.51 -2.18 -18.15
CA ASP A 277 -7.64 -1.37 -17.67
C ASP A 277 -8.30 -2.00 -16.43
N LEU A 278 -9.23 -1.28 -15.81
CA LEU A 278 -9.95 -1.75 -14.62
C LEU A 278 -10.86 -2.95 -14.91
N THR A 279 -11.39 -3.08 -16.12
CA THR A 279 -12.31 -4.18 -16.46
C THR A 279 -11.59 -5.52 -16.54
N SER A 280 -10.30 -5.51 -16.87
CA SER A 280 -9.41 -6.68 -16.90
C SER A 280 -8.65 -6.91 -15.59
N HIS A 281 -8.84 -6.05 -14.59
CA HIS A 281 -8.13 -6.18 -13.32
C HIS A 281 -8.54 -7.46 -12.58
N PRO A 282 -7.59 -8.29 -12.08
CA PRO A 282 -7.86 -9.57 -11.44
C PRO A 282 -8.53 -9.48 -10.07
N PHE A 283 -8.54 -8.30 -9.45
CA PHE A 283 -9.07 -8.06 -8.11
C PHE A 283 -10.47 -8.68 -7.87
N PRO A 284 -11.50 -8.47 -8.73
CA PRO A 284 -12.82 -9.04 -8.47
C PRO A 284 -12.83 -10.57 -8.52
N HIS A 285 -11.96 -11.19 -9.33
CA HIS A 285 -11.81 -12.65 -9.36
C HIS A 285 -11.19 -13.13 -8.04
N PHE A 286 -10.10 -12.53 -7.60
CA PHE A 286 -9.43 -12.91 -6.36
C PHE A 286 -10.37 -12.76 -5.16
N LEU A 287 -11.12 -11.65 -5.07
CA LEU A 287 -12.07 -11.43 -3.98
C LEU A 287 -13.18 -12.50 -3.96
N ARG A 288 -13.75 -12.83 -5.12
CA ARG A 288 -14.83 -13.83 -5.25
C ARG A 288 -14.37 -15.25 -4.95
N GLU A 289 -13.14 -15.60 -5.36
CA GLU A 289 -12.53 -16.90 -5.04
C GLU A 289 -12.05 -17.02 -3.59
N GLY A 290 -12.17 -15.93 -2.79
CA GLY A 290 -11.83 -15.94 -1.39
C GLY A 290 -10.36 -15.69 -1.07
N PHE A 291 -9.55 -15.19 -2.02
CA PHE A 291 -8.21 -14.72 -1.70
C PHE A 291 -8.24 -13.60 -0.67
N ARG A 292 -7.21 -13.52 0.15
CA ARG A 292 -7.04 -12.39 1.08
C ARG A 292 -6.48 -11.19 0.33
N VAL A 293 -7.35 -10.39 -0.26
CA VAL A 293 -6.99 -9.15 -0.95
C VAL A 293 -7.19 -7.94 -0.05
N THR A 294 -6.36 -6.92 -0.23
CA THR A 294 -6.54 -5.57 0.32
C THR A 294 -6.55 -4.56 -0.82
N ILE A 295 -7.11 -3.37 -0.58
CA ILE A 295 -7.02 -2.23 -1.50
C ILE A 295 -6.08 -1.21 -0.88
N ASN A 296 -5.22 -0.62 -1.72
CA ASN A 296 -4.22 0.36 -1.32
C ASN A 296 -4.02 1.40 -2.43
N THR A 297 -3.35 2.49 -2.11
CA THR A 297 -3.11 3.63 -3.01
C THR A 297 -1.80 3.54 -3.79
N ASP A 298 -0.83 2.78 -3.30
CA ASP A 298 0.55 2.71 -3.78
C ASP A 298 1.27 4.06 -3.68
N ASN A 299 0.89 5.04 -4.49
CA ASN A 299 1.49 6.37 -4.54
C ASN A 299 0.40 7.41 -4.79
N ARG A 300 -0.08 8.09 -3.75
CA ARG A 300 -1.23 8.99 -3.83
C ARG A 300 -0.99 10.20 -4.74
N LEU A 301 0.22 10.76 -4.75
CA LEU A 301 0.59 11.85 -5.65
C LEU A 301 0.68 11.36 -7.11
N MET A 302 1.39 10.27 -7.36
CA MET A 302 1.63 9.76 -8.70
C MET A 302 0.34 9.27 -9.36
N SER A 303 -0.47 8.53 -8.61
CA SER A 303 -1.74 7.98 -9.12
C SER A 303 -2.94 8.94 -8.99
N GLY A 304 -2.76 10.10 -8.36
CA GLY A 304 -3.83 11.09 -8.19
C GLY A 304 -5.03 10.52 -7.41
N THR A 305 -4.81 9.65 -6.42
CA THR A 305 -5.85 8.88 -5.74
C THR A 305 -5.79 9.00 -4.22
N THR A 306 -6.83 8.53 -3.55
CA THR A 306 -6.94 8.37 -2.10
C THR A 306 -7.56 7.01 -1.78
N MET A 307 -7.47 6.55 -0.54
CA MET A 307 -8.12 5.29 -0.13
C MET A 307 -9.64 5.34 -0.34
N THR A 308 -10.27 6.50 -0.14
CA THR A 308 -11.70 6.68 -0.44
C THR A 308 -12.00 6.55 -1.93
N GLN A 309 -11.13 7.11 -2.78
CA GLN A 309 -11.29 6.99 -4.24
C GLN A 309 -11.10 5.54 -4.72
N GLU A 310 -10.13 4.81 -4.17
CA GLU A 310 -9.93 3.38 -4.47
C GLU A 310 -11.14 2.54 -4.03
N TYR A 311 -11.75 2.84 -2.88
CA TYR A 311 -12.98 2.20 -2.41
C TYR A 311 -14.19 2.55 -3.30
N LEU A 312 -14.31 3.82 -3.71
CA LEU A 312 -15.35 4.26 -4.65
C LEU A 312 -15.20 3.55 -5.99
N LEU A 313 -13.97 3.48 -6.51
CA LEU A 313 -13.64 2.77 -7.73
C LEU A 313 -14.05 1.30 -7.66
N ALA A 314 -13.70 0.62 -6.57
CA ALA A 314 -14.08 -0.78 -6.35
C ALA A 314 -15.61 -0.97 -6.27
N HIS A 315 -16.32 -0.02 -5.65
CA HIS A 315 -17.77 -0.03 -5.61
C HIS A 315 -18.39 0.19 -6.99
N GLN A 316 -17.91 1.18 -7.74
CA GLN A 316 -18.49 1.55 -9.03
C GLN A 316 -18.19 0.53 -10.13
N GLU A 317 -16.94 0.09 -10.24
CA GLU A 317 -16.50 -0.79 -11.33
C GLU A 317 -16.83 -2.27 -11.07
N TYR A 318 -16.79 -2.72 -9.81
CA TYR A 318 -16.96 -4.15 -9.49
C TYR A 318 -18.23 -4.43 -8.69
N GLY A 319 -18.99 -3.41 -8.32
CA GLY A 319 -20.24 -3.53 -7.58
C GLY A 319 -20.05 -3.98 -6.14
N LEU A 320 -18.93 -3.64 -5.50
CA LEU A 320 -18.68 -4.04 -4.12
C LEU A 320 -19.72 -3.45 -3.17
N SER A 321 -20.32 -4.33 -2.39
CA SER A 321 -21.22 -3.98 -1.29
C SER A 321 -20.45 -3.44 -0.07
N LEU A 322 -21.16 -2.78 0.86
CA LEU A 322 -20.59 -2.37 2.14
C LEU A 322 -19.94 -3.52 2.90
N SER A 323 -20.52 -4.73 2.82
CA SER A 323 -19.96 -5.94 3.46
C SER A 323 -18.64 -6.40 2.85
N GLU A 324 -18.48 -6.24 1.53
CA GLU A 324 -17.22 -6.55 0.86
C GLU A 324 -16.16 -5.50 1.17
N LEU A 325 -16.53 -4.21 1.28
CA LEU A 325 -15.63 -3.16 1.75
C LEU A 325 -15.20 -3.39 3.21
N GLU A 326 -16.11 -3.83 4.11
CA GLU A 326 -15.75 -4.27 5.46
C GLU A 326 -14.74 -5.41 5.43
N ARG A 327 -14.94 -6.41 4.55
CA ARG A 327 -14.01 -7.53 4.39
C ARG A 327 -12.61 -7.06 4.00
N LEU A 328 -12.49 -6.05 3.13
CA LEU A 328 -11.20 -5.48 2.74
C LEU A 328 -10.49 -4.83 3.95
N ALA A 329 -11.21 -4.06 4.76
CA ALA A 329 -10.64 -3.46 5.98
C ALA A 329 -10.23 -4.53 7.00
N VAL A 330 -11.04 -5.58 7.19
CA VAL A 330 -10.73 -6.73 8.05
C VAL A 330 -9.54 -7.52 7.52
N ASN A 331 -9.47 -7.78 6.21
CA ASN A 331 -8.30 -8.42 5.60
C ASN A 331 -7.04 -7.59 5.84
N GLY A 332 -7.13 -6.25 5.70
CA GLY A 332 -6.03 -5.34 5.91
C GLY A 332 -5.49 -5.42 7.34
N ILE A 333 -6.35 -5.26 8.34
CA ILE A 333 -5.87 -5.29 9.73
C ILE A 333 -5.36 -6.67 10.16
N ASN A 334 -5.96 -7.75 9.66
CA ASN A 334 -5.47 -9.10 9.94
C ASN A 334 -4.14 -9.42 9.24
N ALA A 335 -3.85 -8.76 8.11
CA ALA A 335 -2.59 -8.89 7.38
C ALA A 335 -1.50 -7.91 7.86
N ALA A 336 -1.84 -6.94 8.71
CA ALA A 336 -0.93 -5.90 9.19
C ALA A 336 0.25 -6.48 9.98
N PHE A 337 1.43 -5.88 9.80
CA PHE A 337 2.65 -6.21 10.55
C PHE A 337 2.68 -5.48 11.89
N HIS A 338 1.73 -5.80 12.72
CA HIS A 338 1.59 -5.24 14.06
C HIS A 338 1.29 -6.34 15.07
N ASP A 339 1.49 -6.04 16.35
CA ASP A 339 1.17 -6.96 17.45
C ASP A 339 -0.26 -7.48 17.35
N TYR A 340 -0.43 -8.75 17.66
CA TYR A 340 -1.74 -9.41 17.60
C TYR A 340 -2.82 -8.63 18.38
N TRP A 341 -2.52 -8.21 19.63
CA TRP A 341 -3.49 -7.52 20.47
C TRP A 341 -3.84 -6.13 19.96
N GLU A 342 -2.88 -5.39 19.38
CA GLU A 342 -3.12 -4.09 18.78
C GLU A 342 -3.99 -4.21 17.51
N ARG A 343 -3.74 -5.20 16.66
CA ARG A 343 -4.61 -5.49 15.51
C ARG A 343 -6.04 -5.81 15.95
N ARG A 344 -6.20 -6.61 17.01
CA ARG A 344 -7.51 -6.94 17.59
C ARG A 344 -8.19 -5.70 18.18
N ARG A 345 -7.44 -4.84 18.86
CA ARG A 345 -7.95 -3.59 19.40
C ARG A 345 -8.48 -2.68 18.29
N ILE A 346 -7.70 -2.44 17.24
CA ILE A 346 -8.11 -1.60 16.09
C ILE A 346 -9.34 -2.21 15.41
N LEU A 347 -9.38 -3.53 15.21
CA LEU A 347 -10.51 -4.22 14.62
C LEU A 347 -11.79 -3.97 15.41
N HIS A 348 -11.76 -4.20 16.72
CA HIS A 348 -12.97 -4.17 17.55
C HIS A 348 -13.37 -2.77 18.02
N GLU A 349 -12.40 -1.86 18.18
CA GLU A 349 -12.70 -0.50 18.66
C GLU A 349 -12.91 0.51 17.53
N ARG A 350 -12.41 0.24 16.32
CA ARG A 350 -12.44 1.18 15.20
C ARG A 350 -13.18 0.63 13.97
N ILE A 351 -12.74 -0.51 13.44
CA ILE A 351 -13.25 -1.04 12.18
C ILE A 351 -14.69 -1.53 12.33
N VAL A 352 -14.93 -2.50 13.21
CA VAL A 352 -16.26 -3.07 13.39
C VAL A 352 -17.32 -2.02 13.76
N PRO A 353 -17.09 -1.13 14.75
CA PRO A 353 -18.08 -0.11 15.08
C PRO A 353 -18.39 0.87 13.95
N GLY A 354 -17.37 1.25 13.15
CA GLY A 354 -17.58 2.15 12.02
C GLY A 354 -18.46 1.55 10.93
N TYR A 355 -18.29 0.25 10.62
CA TYR A 355 -19.15 -0.42 9.66
C TYR A 355 -20.56 -0.73 10.22
N VAL A 356 -20.71 -0.92 11.53
CA VAL A 356 -22.03 -1.01 12.17
C VAL A 356 -22.77 0.32 12.03
N ALA A 357 -22.14 1.44 12.37
CA ALA A 357 -22.74 2.77 12.23
C ALA A 357 -23.14 3.08 10.78
N ALA A 358 -22.30 2.72 9.81
CA ALA A 358 -22.63 2.90 8.39
C ALA A 358 -23.86 2.08 7.97
N ARG A 359 -24.05 0.86 8.49
CA ARG A 359 -25.25 0.06 8.22
C ARG A 359 -26.49 0.67 8.82
N GLU A 360 -26.40 1.19 10.04
CA GLU A 360 -27.51 1.87 10.72
C GLU A 360 -27.94 3.11 9.92
N GLU A 361 -26.98 3.93 9.47
CA GLU A 361 -27.23 5.11 8.63
C GLU A 361 -27.96 4.73 7.30
N LEU A 362 -27.47 3.69 6.61
CA LEU A 362 -28.11 3.21 5.38
C LEU A 362 -29.53 2.68 5.62
N ALA A 363 -29.73 1.95 6.73
CA ALA A 363 -31.04 1.44 7.10
C ALA A 363 -32.07 2.57 7.40
N GLU A 364 -31.63 3.65 8.05
CA GLU A 364 -32.44 4.86 8.28
C GLU A 364 -32.86 5.54 6.97
N LEU A 365 -32.01 5.44 5.94
CA LEU A 365 -32.29 5.93 4.59
C LEU A 365 -33.13 4.95 3.74
N GLY A 366 -33.52 3.78 4.32
CA GLY A 366 -34.26 2.74 3.61
C GLY A 366 -33.45 1.97 2.57
N MET A 367 -32.12 2.00 2.69
CA MET A 367 -31.18 1.31 1.80
C MET A 367 -30.71 -0.03 2.39
N GLU A 368 -30.50 -1.02 1.52
CA GLU A 368 -29.93 -2.31 1.92
C GLU A 368 -28.41 -2.25 2.01
N ALA A 369 -27.87 -2.45 3.22
CA ALA A 369 -26.43 -2.45 3.48
C ALA A 369 -25.75 -3.83 3.32
N GLY A 370 -26.53 -4.87 3.08
CA GLY A 370 -26.07 -6.27 3.11
C GLY A 370 -25.78 -6.79 4.53
N PRO A 371 -25.54 -8.09 4.70
CA PRO A 371 -25.29 -8.70 6.00
C PRO A 371 -23.96 -8.26 6.59
N SER A 372 -23.89 -8.17 7.94
CA SER A 372 -22.60 -8.03 8.64
C SER A 372 -21.74 -9.28 8.43
N LEU A 373 -20.42 -9.09 8.44
CA LEU A 373 -19.49 -10.21 8.49
C LEU A 373 -19.72 -11.03 9.77
N SER A 374 -19.69 -12.34 9.64
CA SER A 374 -19.79 -13.25 10.81
C SER A 374 -18.57 -13.10 11.71
N HIS A 375 -18.67 -13.62 12.94
CA HIS A 375 -17.51 -13.65 13.84
C HIS A 375 -16.33 -14.40 13.22
N GLY A 376 -16.58 -15.53 12.55
CA GLY A 376 -15.55 -16.30 11.86
C GLY A 376 -14.89 -15.53 10.72
N ASP A 377 -15.64 -14.74 9.96
CA ASP A 377 -15.08 -13.92 8.87
C ASP A 377 -14.14 -12.81 9.40
N LYS A 378 -14.38 -12.33 10.62
CA LYS A 378 -13.54 -11.28 11.27
C LYS A 378 -12.27 -11.84 11.90
N GLU A 379 -12.26 -13.13 12.21
CA GLU A 379 -11.12 -13.84 12.81
C GLU A 379 -10.21 -14.51 11.77
N ALA A 380 -10.72 -14.79 10.57
CA ALA A 380 -10.01 -15.47 9.48
C ALA A 380 -9.01 -14.58 8.76
#